data_521e707d9d1e3ca55043c90c42c40979
#
_entry.id   521e707d9d1e3ca55043c90c42c40979
#
_cell.length_a   1.000
_cell.length_b   1.000
_cell.length_c   1.000
_cell.angle_alpha   90.00
_cell.angle_beta   90.00
_cell.angle_gamma   90.00
#
_symmetry.space_group_name_H-M   'P 1'
#
loop_
_entity.id
_entity.type
_entity.pdbx_description
1 polymer ?
#
loop_
_entity_poly.entity_id
_entity_poly.type
_entity_poly.pdbx_seq_one_letter_code
_entity_poly.pdbx_strand_id
1 'polypeptide(L)'
;DEGASWNGPSVATQIYSVQDHQTIASSNMPALAYPTTWMFCINGNAPHPLCSSSQDGGATWGPETSGAPVTCSSGGLSAHLVGSVDGNFYRGNKGCTGEGYSVFRTTNAGISWTEHPLPTEITGTADTWNAEEAQVEVDSEGNVHAMWNGLDNKPYWSYSRDQGETWSNATMIAPPINLSGTGFPVVVAGDAGTVA
;
A
#
# COMPACT_ATOMS: atom_id res chain seq x y z
N ASP A 1 -3.02 23.32 15.47
CA ASP A 1 -2.87 24.70 14.98
C ASP A 1 -3.06 24.80 13.46
N GLU A 2 -3.52 23.72 12.83
CA GLU A 2 -3.86 23.62 11.39
C GLU A 2 -2.70 24.02 10.45
N GLY A 3 -1.46 23.78 10.87
CA GLY A 3 -0.27 24.12 10.11
C GLY A 3 0.24 25.55 10.33
N ALA A 4 -0.29 26.26 11.32
CA ALA A 4 0.20 27.59 11.66
C ALA A 4 1.63 27.56 12.22
N SER A 5 2.05 26.43 12.78
CA SER A 5 3.42 26.19 13.20
C SER A 5 3.88 24.77 12.90
N TRP A 6 5.16 24.58 12.66
CA TRP A 6 5.78 23.29 12.42
C TRP A 6 6.99 23.13 13.33
N ASN A 7 7.08 21.98 13.99
CA ASN A 7 8.29 21.61 14.71
C ASN A 7 9.41 21.30 13.71
N GLY A 8 10.65 21.33 14.17
CA GLY A 8 11.79 20.92 13.36
C GLY A 8 11.63 19.49 12.83
N PRO A 9 12.31 19.16 11.72
CA PRO A 9 12.16 17.86 11.08
C PRO A 9 12.62 16.73 12.00
N SER A 10 11.84 15.64 12.02
CA SER A 10 12.27 14.35 12.54
C SER A 10 12.68 13.45 11.35
N VAL A 11 13.60 12.52 11.58
CA VAL A 11 14.14 11.67 10.53
C VAL A 11 13.51 10.28 10.64
N ALA A 12 12.75 9.91 9.62
CA ALA A 12 12.08 8.61 9.53
C ALA A 12 12.89 7.56 8.76
N THR A 13 13.90 7.96 8.00
CA THR A 13 14.67 7.08 7.14
C THR A 13 16.09 7.63 6.91
N GLN A 14 16.97 6.77 6.39
CA GLN A 14 18.29 7.18 5.93
C GLN A 14 18.22 7.85 4.55
N ILE A 15 19.30 8.48 4.14
CA ILE A 15 19.43 9.04 2.80
C ILE A 15 19.91 7.92 1.85
N TYR A 16 19.12 7.66 0.81
CA TYR A 16 19.45 6.72 -0.27
C TYR A 16 19.76 7.48 -1.56
N SER A 17 20.53 6.88 -2.45
CA SER A 17 20.86 7.47 -3.75
C SER A 17 19.64 7.52 -4.70
N VAL A 18 18.70 6.62 -4.52
CA VAL A 18 17.37 6.63 -5.15
C VAL A 18 16.33 6.70 -4.05
N GLN A 19 15.40 7.64 -4.15
CA GLN A 19 14.29 7.80 -3.23
C GLN A 19 13.05 8.11 -4.04
N ASP A 20 12.07 7.24 -3.95
CA ASP A 20 10.84 7.34 -4.70
C ASP A 20 9.65 6.83 -3.89
N HIS A 21 8.44 7.26 -4.24
CA HIS A 21 7.19 6.87 -3.61
C HIS A 21 7.23 6.98 -2.08
N GLN A 22 7.63 8.14 -1.57
CA GLN A 22 7.55 8.46 -0.15
C GLN A 22 6.08 8.53 0.25
N THR A 23 5.72 7.76 1.26
CA THR A 23 4.34 7.72 1.72
C THR A 23 4.29 7.64 3.25
N ILE A 24 3.29 8.29 3.82
CA ILE A 24 3.04 8.29 5.26
C ILE A 24 1.57 8.05 5.52
N ALA A 25 1.27 7.23 6.50
CA ALA A 25 -0.09 6.96 6.95
C ALA A 25 -0.12 6.81 8.47
N SER A 26 -1.31 6.88 9.03
CA SER A 26 -1.55 6.59 10.44
C SER A 26 -2.63 5.54 10.60
N SER A 27 -2.53 4.74 11.64
CA SER A 27 -3.51 3.74 12.02
C SER A 27 -3.65 3.67 13.53
N ASN A 28 -4.82 3.30 14.01
CA ASN A 28 -5.05 3.07 15.43
C ASN A 28 -4.64 1.64 15.78
N MET A 29 -3.63 1.52 16.63
CA MET A 29 -3.17 0.24 17.17
C MET A 29 -3.37 0.23 18.70
N PRO A 30 -4.57 -0.08 19.18
CA PRO A 30 -4.92 0.07 20.60
C PRO A 30 -4.09 -0.83 21.53
N ALA A 31 -3.46 -1.87 21.01
CA ALA A 31 -2.55 -2.74 21.77
C ALA A 31 -1.17 -2.10 22.04
N LEU A 32 -0.84 -0.98 21.40
CA LEU A 32 0.41 -0.27 21.59
C LEU A 32 0.28 0.82 22.67
N ALA A 33 1.41 1.18 23.28
CA ALA A 33 1.45 2.21 24.32
C ALA A 33 0.98 3.58 23.83
N TYR A 34 1.12 3.86 22.57
CA TYR A 34 0.57 5.02 21.88
C TYR A 34 -0.49 4.54 20.88
N PRO A 35 -1.78 4.87 21.06
CA PRO A 35 -2.86 4.27 20.27
C PRO A 35 -2.79 4.63 18.77
N THR A 36 -2.18 5.76 18.41
CA THR A 36 -1.98 6.14 17.02
C THR A 36 -0.54 5.85 16.61
N THR A 37 -0.37 4.93 15.69
CA THR A 37 0.91 4.63 15.07
C THR A 37 0.99 5.35 13.72
N TRP A 38 2.10 6.03 13.50
CA TRP A 38 2.45 6.59 12.19
C TRP A 38 3.45 5.66 11.53
N MET A 39 3.31 5.48 10.24
CA MET A 39 4.27 4.71 9.45
C MET A 39 4.66 5.52 8.22
N PHE A 40 5.95 5.57 7.96
CA PHE A 40 6.55 6.14 6.77
C PHE A 40 7.19 5.01 5.97
N CYS A 41 6.96 4.97 4.67
CA CYS A 41 7.60 4.02 3.77
C CYS A 41 8.19 4.75 2.56
N ILE A 42 9.26 4.18 2.01
CA ILE A 42 9.97 4.72 0.85
C ILE A 42 10.53 3.58 0.00
N ASN A 43 10.48 3.74 -1.31
CA ASN A 43 11.27 2.93 -2.22
C ASN A 43 12.68 3.52 -2.27
N GLY A 44 13.63 2.77 -1.77
CA GLY A 44 15.05 3.10 -1.78
C GLY A 44 15.82 2.16 -2.70
N ASN A 45 17.13 2.07 -2.49
CA ASN A 45 18.00 1.16 -3.25
C ASN A 45 17.84 -0.32 -2.87
N ALA A 46 17.04 -0.62 -1.85
CA ALA A 46 16.77 -1.99 -1.43
C ALA A 46 15.82 -2.69 -2.41
N PRO A 47 15.85 -4.04 -2.47
CA PRO A 47 14.92 -4.79 -3.32
C PRO A 47 13.45 -4.63 -2.88
N HIS A 48 13.21 -4.13 -1.67
CA HIS A 48 11.88 -3.90 -1.11
C HIS A 48 11.78 -2.48 -0.58
N PRO A 49 10.57 -1.91 -0.50
CA PRO A 49 10.36 -0.67 0.21
C PRO A 49 10.82 -0.81 1.66
N LEU A 50 11.29 0.28 2.21
CA LEU A 50 11.71 0.38 3.60
C LEU A 50 10.69 1.20 4.37
N CYS A 51 10.30 0.71 5.53
CA CYS A 51 9.32 1.35 6.38
C CYS A 51 9.88 1.59 7.78
N SER A 52 9.47 2.70 8.40
CA SER A 52 9.75 3.03 9.78
C SER A 52 8.47 3.49 10.46
N SER A 53 8.29 3.16 11.72
CA SER A 53 7.10 3.56 12.47
C SER A 53 7.43 4.46 13.65
N SER A 54 6.49 5.32 13.97
CA SER A 54 6.52 6.20 15.14
C SER A 54 5.28 5.95 16.00
N GLN A 55 5.48 5.90 17.31
CA GLN A 55 4.42 5.73 18.31
C GLN A 55 4.29 6.94 19.25
N ASP A 56 4.92 8.05 18.92
CA ASP A 56 4.95 9.28 19.71
C ASP A 56 4.59 10.53 18.89
N GLY A 57 3.74 10.34 17.87
CA GLY A 57 3.29 11.44 17.01
C GLY A 57 4.33 11.95 16.02
N GLY A 58 5.31 11.10 15.66
CA GLY A 58 6.38 11.47 14.73
C GLY A 58 7.58 12.13 15.38
N ALA A 59 7.63 12.20 16.71
CA ALA A 59 8.77 12.81 17.42
C ALA A 59 10.03 11.94 17.31
N THR A 60 9.85 10.60 17.40
CA THR A 60 10.92 9.62 17.14
C THR A 60 10.42 8.54 16.19
N TRP A 61 11.36 7.94 15.46
CA TRP A 61 11.10 6.87 14.51
C TRP A 61 11.91 5.63 14.87
N GLY A 62 11.27 4.48 14.77
CA GLY A 62 11.93 3.18 14.96
C GLY A 62 12.92 2.85 13.84
N PRO A 63 13.59 1.69 13.95
CA PRO A 63 14.49 1.24 12.89
C PRO A 63 13.72 0.94 11.61
N GLU A 64 14.39 1.12 10.48
CA GLU A 64 13.85 0.72 9.19
C GLU A 64 13.70 -0.80 9.12
N THR A 65 12.55 -1.23 8.60
CA THR A 65 12.21 -2.63 8.35
C THR A 65 11.79 -2.80 6.89
N SER A 66 11.84 -4.02 6.38
CA SER A 66 11.28 -4.32 5.06
C SER A 66 9.77 -4.02 5.04
N GLY A 67 9.30 -3.30 4.04
CA GLY A 67 7.87 -3.07 3.79
C GLY A 67 7.19 -4.19 2.99
N ALA A 68 7.80 -5.38 2.97
CA ALA A 68 7.30 -6.57 2.30
C ALA A 68 7.69 -7.81 3.13
N PRO A 69 7.02 -8.96 2.92
CA PRO A 69 7.45 -10.23 3.49
C PRO A 69 8.92 -10.52 3.18
N VAL A 70 9.68 -11.00 4.17
CA VAL A 70 11.12 -11.30 4.01
C VAL A 70 11.42 -12.38 2.97
N THR A 71 10.40 -13.14 2.58
CA THR A 71 10.48 -14.18 1.55
C THR A 71 10.25 -13.65 0.14
N CYS A 72 9.82 -12.40 -0.01
CA CYS A 72 9.63 -11.78 -1.32
C CYS A 72 10.95 -11.67 -2.06
N SER A 73 10.95 -12.10 -3.31
CA SER A 73 12.09 -11.95 -4.23
C SER A 73 11.90 -10.82 -5.23
N SER A 74 10.67 -10.33 -5.38
CA SER A 74 10.35 -9.23 -6.28
C SER A 74 10.43 -7.90 -5.55
N GLY A 75 11.11 -6.96 -6.16
CA GLY A 75 11.07 -5.55 -5.83
C GLY A 75 10.18 -4.81 -6.82
N GLY A 76 10.18 -3.52 -6.75
CA GLY A 76 9.46 -2.62 -7.66
C GLY A 76 8.93 -1.42 -6.91
N LEU A 77 8.31 -0.53 -7.66
CA LEU A 77 7.59 0.59 -7.07
C LEU A 77 6.39 0.04 -6.29
N SER A 78 6.25 0.48 -5.07
CA SER A 78 5.09 0.15 -4.24
C SER A 78 4.17 1.33 -4.19
N ALA A 79 2.88 1.03 -4.19
CA ALA A 79 1.83 2.01 -4.00
C ALA A 79 1.90 2.72 -2.65
N HIS A 80 1.04 3.69 -2.47
CA HIS A 80 0.93 4.43 -1.22
C HIS A 80 0.56 3.50 -0.05
N LEU A 81 1.09 3.85 1.10
CA LEU A 81 0.75 3.22 2.36
C LEU A 81 -0.61 3.74 2.85
N VAL A 82 -1.44 2.86 3.34
CA VAL A 82 -2.75 3.18 3.91
C VAL A 82 -2.85 2.61 5.31
N GLY A 83 -3.32 3.41 6.25
CA GLY A 83 -3.65 2.97 7.60
C GLY A 83 -5.15 2.74 7.74
N SER A 84 -5.53 1.69 8.42
CA SER A 84 -6.91 1.27 8.62
C SER A 84 -7.43 1.59 10.02
N VAL A 85 -8.74 1.68 10.15
CA VAL A 85 -9.43 1.87 11.43
C VAL A 85 -9.25 0.69 12.38
N ASP A 86 -8.95 -0.50 11.86
CA ASP A 86 -8.73 -1.74 12.62
C ASP A 86 -7.29 -1.93 13.12
N GLY A 87 -6.44 -0.94 12.92
CA GLY A 87 -5.05 -0.96 13.40
C GLY A 87 -4.03 -1.51 12.40
N ASN A 88 -4.45 -1.91 11.21
CA ASN A 88 -3.56 -2.44 10.19
C ASN A 88 -2.99 -1.34 9.28
N PHE A 89 -1.88 -1.66 8.61
CA PHE A 89 -1.41 -0.90 7.46
C PHE A 89 -1.38 -1.80 6.24
N TYR A 90 -1.70 -1.22 5.11
CA TYR A 90 -1.76 -1.88 3.81
C TYR A 90 -0.96 -1.11 2.78
N ARG A 91 -0.41 -1.83 1.81
CA ARG A 91 0.17 -1.26 0.59
C ARG A 91 0.09 -2.25 -0.55
N GLY A 92 -0.20 -1.75 -1.74
CA GLY A 92 -0.18 -2.57 -2.93
C GLY A 92 1.22 -2.67 -3.53
N ASN A 93 1.49 -3.78 -4.16
CA ASN A 93 2.74 -4.01 -4.87
C ASN A 93 2.56 -5.12 -5.91
N LYS A 94 3.61 -5.35 -6.67
CA LYS A 94 3.80 -6.58 -7.41
C LYS A 94 3.85 -7.77 -6.45
N GLY A 95 3.34 -8.94 -6.87
CA GLY A 95 3.41 -10.15 -6.06
C GLY A 95 4.84 -10.58 -5.74
N CYS A 96 5.01 -11.30 -4.64
CA CYS A 96 6.34 -11.73 -4.15
C CYS A 96 7.13 -12.59 -5.13
N THR A 97 6.45 -13.28 -6.03
CA THR A 97 7.09 -14.07 -7.12
C THR A 97 7.44 -13.23 -8.34
N GLY A 98 7.05 -11.96 -8.37
CA GLY A 98 7.17 -11.08 -9.54
C GLY A 98 6.01 -11.22 -10.53
N GLU A 99 5.05 -12.08 -10.23
CA GLU A 99 3.84 -12.30 -11.04
C GLU A 99 2.62 -11.71 -10.32
N GLY A 100 1.71 -11.09 -11.08
CA GLY A 100 0.48 -10.52 -10.58
C GLY A 100 0.70 -9.37 -9.60
N TYR A 101 -0.35 -9.05 -8.88
CA TYR A 101 -0.37 -8.01 -7.86
C TYR A 101 -0.79 -8.59 -6.51
N SER A 102 -0.30 -7.97 -5.45
CA SER A 102 -0.63 -8.34 -4.09
C SER A 102 -0.84 -7.09 -3.23
N VAL A 103 -1.61 -7.25 -2.18
CA VAL A 103 -1.68 -6.31 -1.09
C VAL A 103 -0.83 -6.86 0.05
N PHE A 104 0.09 -6.07 0.54
CA PHE A 104 0.86 -6.39 1.74
C PHE A 104 0.20 -5.77 2.96
N ARG A 105 0.03 -6.55 4.01
CA ARG A 105 -0.54 -6.11 5.29
C ARG A 105 0.44 -6.31 6.43
N THR A 106 0.48 -5.34 7.34
CA THR A 106 1.12 -5.48 8.64
C THR A 106 0.12 -5.18 9.75
N THR A 107 0.14 -5.98 10.79
CA THR A 107 -0.68 -5.85 12.00
C THR A 107 0.15 -5.47 13.23
N ASN A 108 1.45 -5.22 13.05
CA ASN A 108 2.43 -5.02 14.12
C ASN A 108 3.40 -3.87 13.83
N ALA A 109 2.88 -2.79 13.26
CA ALA A 109 3.64 -1.56 12.98
C ALA A 109 4.86 -1.77 12.07
N GLY A 110 4.77 -2.70 11.10
CA GLY A 110 5.82 -2.93 10.11
C GLY A 110 6.91 -3.91 10.54
N ILE A 111 6.80 -4.54 11.71
CA ILE A 111 7.77 -5.57 12.14
C ILE A 111 7.76 -6.76 11.18
N SER A 112 6.59 -7.14 10.71
CA SER A 112 6.42 -8.15 9.68
C SER A 112 5.24 -7.83 8.77
N TRP A 113 5.30 -8.36 7.56
CA TRP A 113 4.27 -8.19 6.54
C TRP A 113 3.80 -9.55 6.03
N THR A 114 2.53 -9.63 5.66
CA THR A 114 1.92 -10.77 4.98
C THR A 114 1.50 -10.36 3.57
N GLU A 115 1.62 -11.29 2.63
CA GLU A 115 1.17 -11.10 1.27
C GLU A 115 -0.25 -11.63 1.10
N HIS A 116 -1.10 -10.86 0.44
CA HIS A 116 -2.47 -11.19 0.07
C HIS A 116 -2.62 -11.00 -1.44
N PRO A 117 -2.49 -12.07 -2.24
CA PRO A 117 -2.56 -11.99 -3.69
C PRO A 117 -3.93 -11.52 -4.16
N LEU A 118 -3.95 -10.60 -5.12
CA LEU A 118 -5.16 -10.17 -5.81
C LEU A 118 -5.64 -11.25 -6.81
N PRO A 119 -6.91 -11.24 -7.24
CA PRO A 119 -7.44 -12.21 -8.18
C PRO A 119 -6.59 -12.30 -9.46
N THR A 120 -6.10 -13.51 -9.78
CA THR A 120 -5.10 -13.76 -10.81
C THR A 120 -5.64 -13.81 -12.24
N GLU A 121 -6.93 -13.92 -12.42
CA GLU A 121 -7.56 -14.12 -13.73
C GLU A 121 -7.25 -13.00 -14.73
N ILE A 122 -6.77 -11.86 -14.25
CA ILE A 122 -6.52 -10.66 -15.01
C ILE A 122 -5.13 -10.08 -14.71
N THR A 123 -4.41 -10.72 -13.80
CA THR A 123 -3.04 -10.35 -13.49
C THR A 123 -2.12 -11.12 -14.43
N GLY A 124 -1.28 -10.46 -15.11
CA GLY A 124 -0.25 -11.06 -15.92
C GLY A 124 1.06 -10.33 -15.72
N THR A 125 2.11 -10.91 -16.24
CA THR A 125 3.41 -10.24 -16.30
C THR A 125 3.37 -9.18 -17.39
N ALA A 126 2.96 -7.97 -17.07
CA ALA A 126 3.20 -6.88 -17.99
C ALA A 126 4.63 -6.37 -17.76
N ASP A 127 5.47 -6.56 -18.74
CA ASP A 127 6.82 -5.99 -18.83
C ASP A 127 6.78 -4.47 -19.09
N THR A 128 5.77 -3.80 -18.61
CA THR A 128 5.62 -2.36 -18.85
C THR A 128 5.62 -1.60 -17.54
N TRP A 129 6.14 -0.43 -17.55
CA TRP A 129 6.19 0.54 -16.44
C TRP A 129 4.82 0.77 -15.76
N ASN A 130 3.75 0.36 -16.40
CA ASN A 130 2.37 0.49 -15.91
C ASN A 130 1.91 -0.68 -15.03
N ALA A 131 2.74 -1.69 -14.82
CA ALA A 131 2.38 -2.93 -14.14
C ALA A 131 2.99 -3.08 -12.74
N GLU A 132 3.54 -2.02 -12.18
CA GLU A 132 4.33 -2.13 -10.95
C GLU A 132 3.53 -1.84 -9.68
N GLU A 133 2.34 -1.24 -9.78
CA GLU A 133 1.59 -0.79 -8.62
C GLU A 133 0.14 -1.26 -8.64
N ALA A 134 -0.28 -1.91 -7.55
CA ALA A 134 -1.68 -1.95 -7.17
C ALA A 134 -1.92 -0.85 -6.12
N GLN A 135 -2.88 0.00 -6.33
CA GLN A 135 -3.29 0.98 -5.33
C GLN A 135 -4.27 0.35 -4.36
N VAL A 136 -4.19 0.78 -3.11
CA VAL A 136 -5.02 0.27 -2.02
C VAL A 136 -5.64 1.43 -1.26
N GLU A 137 -6.87 1.25 -0.81
CA GLU A 137 -7.53 2.16 0.12
C GLU A 137 -8.43 1.35 1.06
N VAL A 138 -8.76 1.92 2.20
CA VAL A 138 -9.61 1.27 3.21
C VAL A 138 -10.76 2.18 3.56
N ASP A 139 -11.98 1.66 3.49
CA ASP A 139 -13.19 2.42 3.85
C ASP A 139 -13.39 2.48 5.38
N SER A 140 -14.40 3.24 5.80
CA SER A 140 -14.68 3.49 7.21
C SER A 140 -15.10 2.25 8.01
N GLU A 141 -15.47 1.14 7.36
CA GLU A 141 -15.74 -0.16 7.99
C GLU A 141 -14.54 -1.11 7.96
N GLY A 142 -13.42 -0.70 7.38
CA GLY A 142 -12.22 -1.53 7.27
C GLY A 142 -12.21 -2.46 6.05
N ASN A 143 -13.15 -2.30 5.10
CA ASN A 143 -13.07 -3.03 3.84
C ASN A 143 -11.89 -2.49 3.03
N VAL A 144 -11.09 -3.40 2.50
CA VAL A 144 -9.91 -3.08 1.71
C VAL A 144 -10.26 -3.09 0.23
N HIS A 145 -10.00 -2.00 -0.45
CA HIS A 145 -10.24 -1.84 -1.88
C HIS A 145 -8.89 -1.80 -2.60
N ALA A 146 -8.76 -2.59 -3.66
CA ALA A 146 -7.55 -2.61 -4.48
C ALA A 146 -7.89 -2.31 -5.94
N MET A 147 -7.03 -1.54 -6.59
CA MET A 147 -7.14 -1.18 -8.00
C MET A 147 -5.78 -1.37 -8.69
N TRP A 148 -5.81 -1.96 -9.86
CA TRP A 148 -4.60 -2.23 -10.66
C TRP A 148 -4.90 -2.17 -12.16
N ASN A 149 -3.86 -2.11 -12.95
CA ASN A 149 -3.96 -2.24 -14.40
C ASN A 149 -3.73 -3.70 -14.81
N GLY A 150 -4.70 -4.27 -15.52
CA GLY A 150 -4.55 -5.60 -16.10
C GLY A 150 -3.58 -5.61 -17.30
N LEU A 151 -3.23 -6.80 -17.77
CA LEU A 151 -2.40 -6.99 -18.98
C LEU A 151 -2.99 -6.39 -20.25
N ASP A 152 -4.29 -6.24 -20.27
CA ASP A 152 -5.02 -5.62 -21.37
C ASP A 152 -5.02 -4.08 -21.27
N ASN A 153 -4.21 -3.51 -20.38
CA ASN A 153 -4.11 -2.09 -20.07
C ASN A 153 -5.43 -1.45 -19.63
N LYS A 154 -6.28 -2.24 -18.95
CA LYS A 154 -7.53 -1.73 -18.40
C LYS A 154 -7.49 -1.72 -16.88
N PRO A 155 -8.16 -0.77 -16.23
CA PRO A 155 -8.23 -0.71 -14.79
C PRO A 155 -9.21 -1.76 -14.25
N TYR A 156 -8.78 -2.48 -13.25
CA TYR A 156 -9.55 -3.46 -12.49
C TYR A 156 -9.60 -3.08 -11.03
N TRP A 157 -10.70 -3.43 -10.40
CA TRP A 157 -10.98 -3.22 -9.00
C TRP A 157 -11.48 -4.50 -8.34
N SER A 158 -11.10 -4.71 -7.10
CA SER A 158 -11.57 -5.76 -6.22
C SER A 158 -11.63 -5.24 -4.78
N TYR A 159 -12.39 -5.90 -3.92
CA TYR A 159 -12.44 -5.56 -2.51
C TYR A 159 -12.40 -6.80 -1.63
N SER A 160 -11.94 -6.61 -0.40
CA SER A 160 -11.91 -7.60 0.66
C SER A 160 -12.66 -7.07 1.89
N ARG A 161 -13.42 -7.95 2.54
CA ARG A 161 -14.11 -7.66 3.82
C ARG A 161 -13.47 -8.35 5.02
N ASP A 162 -12.38 -9.02 4.80
CA ASP A 162 -11.66 -9.85 5.77
C ASP A 162 -10.17 -9.51 5.79
N GLN A 163 -9.86 -8.21 5.65
CA GLN A 163 -8.50 -7.67 5.77
C GLN A 163 -7.53 -8.22 4.71
N GLY A 164 -8.02 -8.58 3.53
CA GLY A 164 -7.22 -9.08 2.41
C GLY A 164 -7.12 -10.61 2.33
N GLU A 165 -7.72 -11.37 3.25
CA GLU A 165 -7.65 -12.84 3.23
C GLU A 165 -8.39 -13.41 2.02
N THR A 166 -9.54 -12.83 1.67
CA THR A 166 -10.27 -13.17 0.44
C THR A 166 -10.69 -11.92 -0.32
N TRP A 167 -10.80 -12.04 -1.63
CA TRP A 167 -11.12 -10.95 -2.53
C TRP A 167 -12.37 -11.24 -3.35
N SER A 168 -13.15 -10.21 -3.64
CA SER A 168 -14.22 -10.30 -4.65
C SER A 168 -13.62 -10.61 -6.02
N ASN A 169 -14.45 -11.07 -6.96
CA ASN A 169 -14.01 -11.16 -8.35
C ASN A 169 -13.57 -9.79 -8.86
N ALA A 170 -12.51 -9.77 -9.65
CA ALA A 170 -12.03 -8.55 -10.26
C ALA A 170 -13.07 -7.97 -11.22
N THR A 171 -13.36 -6.69 -11.08
CA THR A 171 -14.31 -5.97 -11.93
C THR A 171 -13.54 -4.94 -12.77
N MET A 172 -13.67 -5.03 -14.09
CA MET A 172 -13.14 -4.01 -14.99
C MET A 172 -14.00 -2.74 -14.89
N ILE A 173 -13.36 -1.62 -14.59
CA ILE A 173 -14.04 -0.33 -14.40
C ILE A 173 -13.78 0.67 -15.53
N ALA A 174 -13.19 0.21 -16.64
CA ALA A 174 -12.98 1.06 -17.80
C ALA A 174 -14.29 1.39 -18.51
N PRO A 175 -14.47 2.63 -18.99
CA PRO A 175 -15.54 2.94 -19.91
C PRO A 175 -15.37 2.14 -21.21
N PRO A 176 -16.42 1.97 -22.02
CA PRO A 176 -16.37 1.21 -23.28
C PRO A 176 -15.62 2.00 -24.39
N ILE A 177 -14.41 2.40 -24.11
CA ILE A 177 -13.48 3.07 -25.03
C ILE A 177 -12.20 2.27 -25.14
N ASN A 178 -11.54 2.37 -26.28
CA ASN A 178 -10.22 1.79 -26.44
C ASN A 178 -9.20 2.62 -25.66
N LEU A 179 -8.72 2.07 -24.54
CA LEU A 179 -7.61 2.64 -23.81
C LEU A 179 -6.33 2.12 -24.46
N SER A 180 -5.47 3.02 -24.94
CA SER A 180 -4.16 2.68 -25.49
C SER A 180 -3.10 2.46 -24.40
N GLY A 181 -3.43 2.73 -23.15
CA GLY A 181 -2.63 2.54 -21.97
C GLY A 181 -3.29 3.22 -20.77
N THR A 182 -3.12 2.64 -19.61
CA THR A 182 -3.49 3.22 -18.33
C THR A 182 -2.23 3.42 -17.52
N GLY A 183 -2.07 4.59 -16.96
CA GLY A 183 -1.00 4.91 -16.01
C GLY A 183 -1.42 4.57 -14.58
N PHE A 184 -0.75 5.14 -13.63
CA PHE A 184 -0.94 4.96 -12.20
C PHE A 184 -2.42 4.94 -11.79
N PRO A 185 -2.98 3.79 -11.39
CA PRO A 185 -4.34 3.73 -10.89
C PRO A 185 -4.41 4.47 -9.55
N VAL A 186 -5.55 5.06 -9.24
CA VAL A 186 -5.82 5.66 -7.92
C VAL A 186 -7.19 5.21 -7.48
N VAL A 187 -7.31 4.74 -6.26
CA VAL A 187 -8.57 4.45 -5.60
C VAL A 187 -8.67 5.31 -4.35
N VAL A 188 -9.85 5.81 -4.07
CA VAL A 188 -10.17 6.56 -2.86
C VAL A 188 -11.40 5.92 -2.23
N ALA A 189 -11.32 5.58 -0.95
CA ALA A 189 -12.45 5.07 -0.19
C ALA A 189 -12.83 6.03 0.94
N GLY A 190 -14.13 6.12 1.22
CA GLY A 190 -14.68 6.96 2.25
C GLY A 190 -15.59 6.19 3.19
N ASP A 191 -16.88 6.53 3.18
CA ASP A 191 -17.89 5.76 3.91
C ASP A 191 -17.99 4.33 3.39
N ALA A 192 -18.50 3.43 4.22
CA ALA A 192 -18.64 2.00 3.91
C ALA A 192 -19.19 1.72 2.51
N GLY A 193 -18.41 1.03 1.69
CA GLY A 193 -18.76 0.68 0.32
C GLY A 193 -18.78 1.85 -0.67
N THR A 194 -18.28 3.02 -0.29
CA THR A 194 -18.14 4.19 -1.18
C THR A 194 -16.71 4.29 -1.67
N VAL A 195 -16.51 4.11 -2.97
CA VAL A 195 -15.21 4.19 -3.65
C VAL A 195 -15.30 5.02 -4.92
N ALA A 196 -14.20 5.70 -5.23
CA ALA A 196 -14.03 6.48 -6.46
C ALA A 196 -12.64 6.25 -7.06
#